data_7f998a908af0ea010cab443c092f453c
#
_entry.id   7f998a908af0ea010cab443c092f453c
#
_cell.length_a   1.000
_cell.length_b   1.000
_cell.length_c   1.000
_cell.angle_alpha   90.00
_cell.angle_beta   90.00
_cell.angle_gamma   90.00
#
_symmetry.space_group_name_H-M   'P 1'
#
loop_
_entity.id
_entity.type
_entity.pdbx_description
1 polymer ?
#
loop_
_entity_poly.entity_id
_entity_poly.type
_entity_poly.pdbx_seq_one_letter_code
_entity_poly.pdbx_strand_id
1 'polypeptide(L)'
;MNRRRILKIAGATVVVAGGALAWRAFDQGVFSAGTGAAYDPWRNWDARAPTGLLHLVHAAILAANPHNSQPWMFNVTDNTIDVYADTRRNIGAIDPSLRELIMGIGCALENLLIAAAHDGYATNVALLPDPGNPAHAAQIQLVRATPAPSDLYDAIPKRHTNRGPYDAARTISPELMAQFSALGADLPEVRVLWFSRPEERKRIGDLIVAAAEAIVADRQQSADSAKWFRTSWQQLQNLRDGITLDAQSLPPFVNAAAKILPPLSQESADKAWLLATRERHVAIAAAFGLIAVPNARDNAMRIRGGRLWQRMHLWATACIQRVRPILYSLFVIRRWLH
;
A
#
# COMPACT_ATOMS: atom_id res chain seq x y z
N MET A 1 -31.85 49.69 5.93
CA MET A 1 -31.13 48.93 6.97
C MET A 1 -29.91 49.74 7.37
N ASN A 2 -29.67 49.96 8.69
CA ASN A 2 -28.65 50.89 9.16
C ASN A 2 -27.25 50.26 8.97
N ARG A 3 -26.25 51.00 8.45
CA ARG A 3 -24.89 50.58 8.13
C ARG A 3 -24.21 49.81 9.29
N ARG A 4 -24.46 50.23 10.52
CA ARG A 4 -24.00 49.54 11.74
C ARG A 4 -24.60 48.14 11.92
N ARG A 5 -25.84 47.92 11.48
CA ARG A 5 -26.51 46.61 11.56
C ARG A 5 -25.97 45.65 10.50
N ILE A 6 -25.65 46.16 9.32
CA ILE A 6 -24.98 45.36 8.25
C ILE A 6 -23.59 44.93 8.68
N LEU A 7 -22.79 45.84 9.26
CA LEU A 7 -21.44 45.52 9.76
C LEU A 7 -21.46 44.51 10.91
N LYS A 8 -22.43 44.60 11.83
CA LYS A 8 -22.59 43.60 12.89
C LYS A 8 -23.01 42.26 12.38
N ILE A 9 -23.92 42.20 11.41
CA ILE A 9 -24.35 40.92 10.78
C ILE A 9 -23.17 40.33 9.99
N ALA A 10 -22.46 41.11 9.19
CA ALA A 10 -21.29 40.67 8.47
C ALA A 10 -20.18 40.16 9.40
N GLY A 11 -19.90 40.89 10.49
CA GLY A 11 -18.94 40.46 11.50
C GLY A 11 -19.34 39.14 12.19
N ALA A 12 -20.62 39.03 12.59
CA ALA A 12 -21.13 37.80 13.20
C ALA A 12 -21.06 36.60 12.21
N THR A 13 -21.39 36.83 10.94
CA THR A 13 -21.30 35.79 9.89
C THR A 13 -19.87 35.32 9.68
N VAL A 14 -18.90 36.25 9.67
CA VAL A 14 -17.47 35.90 9.52
C VAL A 14 -16.96 35.09 10.73
N VAL A 15 -17.36 35.46 11.93
CA VAL A 15 -16.98 34.74 13.16
C VAL A 15 -17.58 33.32 13.18
N VAL A 16 -18.85 33.20 12.85
CA VAL A 16 -19.55 31.91 12.78
C VAL A 16 -18.97 31.01 11.67
N ALA A 17 -18.73 31.55 10.49
CA ALA A 17 -18.12 30.81 9.38
C ALA A 17 -16.67 30.40 9.70
N GLY A 18 -15.87 31.29 10.30
CA GLY A 18 -14.51 30.98 10.74
C GLY A 18 -14.48 29.93 11.84
N GLY A 19 -15.39 29.99 12.81
CA GLY A 19 -15.54 28.99 13.86
C GLY A 19 -15.96 27.62 13.31
N ALA A 20 -16.89 27.58 12.36
CA ALA A 20 -17.32 26.33 11.72
C ALA A 20 -16.21 25.68 10.90
N LEU A 21 -15.42 26.47 10.16
CA LEU A 21 -14.26 25.96 9.41
C LEU A 21 -13.17 25.43 10.35
N ALA A 22 -12.87 26.14 11.44
CA ALA A 22 -11.91 25.69 12.43
C ALA A 22 -12.37 24.37 13.08
N TRP A 23 -13.63 24.30 13.51
CA TRP A 23 -14.21 23.08 14.06
C TRP A 23 -14.12 21.92 13.06
N ARG A 24 -14.48 22.16 11.80
CA ARG A 24 -14.40 21.13 10.77
C ARG A 24 -12.96 20.68 10.50
N ALA A 25 -11.99 21.59 10.56
CA ALA A 25 -10.57 21.24 10.44
C ALA A 25 -10.12 20.27 11.56
N PHE A 26 -10.55 20.52 12.80
CA PHE A 26 -10.30 19.60 13.91
C PHE A 26 -11.04 18.26 13.73
N ASP A 27 -12.33 18.30 13.44
CA ASP A 27 -13.17 17.11 13.24
C ASP A 27 -12.64 16.20 12.11
N GLN A 28 -12.17 16.78 11.02
CA GLN A 28 -11.61 16.05 9.87
C GLN A 28 -10.12 15.72 10.00
N GLY A 29 -9.52 15.92 11.17
CA GLY A 29 -8.15 15.50 11.46
C GLY A 29 -7.07 16.20 10.65
N VAL A 30 -7.29 17.48 10.26
CA VAL A 30 -6.27 18.26 9.53
C VAL A 30 -4.96 18.33 10.33
N PHE A 31 -5.07 18.45 11.66
CA PHE A 31 -3.94 18.55 12.59
C PHE A 31 -3.53 17.21 13.21
N SER A 32 -4.16 16.10 12.81
CA SER A 32 -4.01 14.78 13.42
C SER A 32 -3.55 13.73 12.42
N ALA A 33 -2.92 14.13 11.31
CA ALA A 33 -2.39 13.22 10.30
C ALA A 33 -1.44 12.20 10.95
N GLY A 34 -1.59 10.92 10.60
CA GLY A 34 -0.75 9.84 11.13
C GLY A 34 -0.98 9.50 12.61
N THR A 35 -2.08 9.96 13.23
CA THR A 35 -2.39 9.67 14.63
C THR A 35 -3.70 8.90 14.80
N GLY A 36 -3.99 8.44 16.03
CA GLY A 36 -5.19 7.69 16.37
C GLY A 36 -5.09 6.19 16.06
N ALA A 37 -6.14 5.45 16.41
CA ALA A 37 -6.17 3.99 16.43
C ALA A 37 -5.88 3.33 15.06
N ALA A 38 -6.19 4.01 13.95
CA ALA A 38 -5.88 3.52 12.61
C ALA A 38 -4.37 3.42 12.34
N TYR A 39 -3.55 4.16 13.09
CA TYR A 39 -2.09 4.20 12.93
C TYR A 39 -1.34 3.51 14.06
N ASP A 40 -2.04 2.97 15.06
CA ASP A 40 -1.44 2.29 16.21
C ASP A 40 -0.47 1.15 15.81
N PRO A 41 -0.70 0.33 14.77
CA PRO A 41 0.24 -0.71 14.39
C PRO A 41 1.63 -0.19 14.04
N TRP A 42 1.75 0.98 13.42
CA TRP A 42 3.03 1.63 13.13
C TRP A 42 3.63 2.33 14.35
N ARG A 43 2.78 3.02 15.14
CA ARG A 43 3.21 3.79 16.31
C ARG A 43 3.63 2.92 17.48
N ASN A 44 3.09 1.72 17.57
CA ASN A 44 3.34 0.78 18.65
C ASN A 44 4.38 -0.29 18.26
N TRP A 45 5.18 -0.03 17.24
CA TRP A 45 6.17 -1.01 16.74
C TRP A 45 7.24 -1.38 17.77
N ASP A 46 7.71 -0.42 18.55
CA ASP A 46 8.81 -0.64 19.49
C ASP A 46 8.30 -1.06 20.88
N ALA A 47 7.98 -0.10 21.74
CA ALA A 47 7.72 -0.33 23.16
C ALA A 47 6.36 -0.96 23.47
N ARG A 48 5.42 -0.96 22.54
CA ARG A 48 4.06 -1.49 22.71
C ARG A 48 3.72 -2.61 21.75
N ALA A 49 4.70 -3.12 21.03
CA ALA A 49 4.51 -4.28 20.16
C ALA A 49 4.09 -5.49 21.00
N PRO A 50 3.22 -6.35 20.48
CA PRO A 50 2.98 -7.66 21.07
C PRO A 50 4.28 -8.45 21.20
N THR A 51 4.33 -9.38 22.13
CA THR A 51 5.48 -10.29 22.32
C THR A 51 5.19 -11.67 21.74
N GLY A 52 6.24 -12.48 21.56
CA GLY A 52 6.13 -13.85 21.04
C GLY A 52 5.60 -13.91 19.62
N LEU A 53 4.82 -14.92 19.29
CA LEU A 53 4.32 -15.13 17.92
C LEU A 53 3.37 -14.03 17.43
N LEU A 54 2.71 -13.32 18.33
CA LEU A 54 1.88 -12.17 17.97
C LEU A 54 2.70 -11.00 17.43
N HIS A 55 3.98 -10.89 17.76
CA HIS A 55 4.89 -9.93 17.15
C HIS A 55 5.07 -10.20 15.66
N LEU A 56 5.15 -11.47 15.25
CA LEU A 56 5.24 -11.85 13.85
C LEU A 56 3.98 -11.45 13.06
N VAL A 57 2.81 -11.63 13.69
CA VAL A 57 1.52 -11.16 13.10
C VAL A 57 1.50 -9.62 13.03
N HIS A 58 2.01 -8.93 14.05
CA HIS A 58 2.12 -7.47 14.02
C HIS A 58 2.98 -6.99 12.83
N ALA A 59 4.09 -7.65 12.56
CA ALA A 59 4.89 -7.36 11.38
C ALA A 59 4.11 -7.63 10.08
N ALA A 60 3.39 -8.74 10.01
CA ALA A 60 2.60 -9.14 8.84
C ALA A 60 1.54 -8.10 8.45
N ILE A 61 0.81 -7.55 9.43
CA ILE A 61 -0.27 -6.59 9.15
C ILE A 61 0.22 -5.22 8.63
N LEU A 62 1.52 -4.93 8.72
CA LEU A 62 2.12 -3.72 8.12
C LEU A 62 2.48 -3.88 6.64
N ALA A 63 2.18 -5.03 6.04
CA ALA A 63 2.53 -5.32 4.65
C ALA A 63 1.71 -4.50 3.63
N ALA A 64 2.27 -4.38 2.43
CA ALA A 64 1.55 -3.82 1.29
C ALA A 64 0.37 -4.72 0.90
N ASN A 65 -0.76 -4.10 0.58
CA ASN A 65 -1.94 -4.83 0.12
C ASN A 65 -2.85 -3.91 -0.72
N PRO A 66 -3.79 -4.46 -1.51
CA PRO A 66 -4.65 -3.64 -2.35
C PRO A 66 -5.53 -2.71 -1.51
N HIS A 67 -5.50 -1.42 -1.84
CA HIS A 67 -6.30 -0.37 -1.20
C HIS A 67 -6.27 -0.34 0.34
N ASN A 68 -5.25 -0.90 0.98
CA ASN A 68 -5.21 -1.13 2.43
C ASN A 68 -6.44 -1.89 2.93
N SER A 69 -6.90 -2.85 2.14
CA SER A 69 -8.05 -3.70 2.47
C SER A 69 -7.74 -4.71 3.58
N GLN A 70 -6.46 -5.01 3.82
CA GLN A 70 -5.99 -5.94 4.86
C GLN A 70 -6.68 -7.32 4.77
N PRO A 71 -6.52 -8.04 3.65
CA PRO A 71 -7.34 -9.19 3.30
C PRO A 71 -6.84 -10.50 3.93
N TRP A 72 -6.44 -10.46 5.18
CA TRP A 72 -5.84 -11.59 5.90
C TRP A 72 -6.50 -11.85 7.24
N MET A 73 -6.47 -13.13 7.62
CA MET A 73 -6.76 -13.60 8.96
C MET A 73 -5.62 -14.54 9.39
N PHE A 74 -5.31 -14.55 10.68
CA PHE A 74 -4.25 -15.37 11.24
C PHE A 74 -4.82 -16.26 12.34
N ASN A 75 -4.40 -17.54 12.34
CA ASN A 75 -4.60 -18.43 13.48
C ASN A 75 -3.21 -18.76 14.05
N VAL A 76 -3.02 -18.53 15.35
CA VAL A 76 -1.73 -18.67 16.02
C VAL A 76 -1.85 -19.74 17.08
N THR A 77 -1.01 -20.74 17.01
CA THR A 77 -0.84 -21.79 18.01
C THR A 77 0.57 -21.71 18.61
N ASP A 78 0.97 -22.67 19.45
CA ASP A 78 2.26 -22.61 20.16
C ASP A 78 3.49 -22.49 19.24
N ASN A 79 3.45 -23.12 18.07
CA ASN A 79 4.57 -23.17 17.14
C ASN A 79 4.15 -23.02 15.66
N THR A 80 2.91 -22.66 15.39
CA THR A 80 2.38 -22.57 14.02
C THR A 80 1.57 -21.30 13.86
N ILE A 81 1.72 -20.66 12.70
CA ILE A 81 0.85 -19.56 12.25
C ILE A 81 0.24 -19.97 10.92
N ASP A 82 -1.09 -20.05 10.88
CA ASP A 82 -1.84 -20.22 9.65
C ASP A 82 -2.30 -18.86 9.13
N VAL A 83 -2.18 -18.64 7.82
CA VAL A 83 -2.60 -17.41 7.13
C VAL A 83 -3.74 -17.73 6.19
N TYR A 84 -4.85 -17.05 6.38
CA TYR A 84 -6.05 -17.21 5.55
C TYR A 84 -6.35 -15.93 4.76
N ALA A 85 -6.84 -16.10 3.54
CA ALA A 85 -7.36 -15.02 2.71
C ALA A 85 -8.80 -14.68 3.12
N ASP A 86 -9.06 -13.45 3.56
CA ASP A 86 -10.42 -12.95 3.76
C ASP A 86 -10.96 -12.37 2.45
N THR A 87 -11.63 -13.18 1.67
CA THR A 87 -12.19 -12.80 0.36
C THR A 87 -13.30 -11.75 0.45
N ARG A 88 -13.91 -11.52 1.63
CA ARG A 88 -14.87 -10.43 1.85
C ARG A 88 -14.22 -9.06 1.75
N ARG A 89 -12.90 -9.00 1.92
CA ARG A 89 -12.08 -7.78 1.79
C ARG A 89 -11.48 -7.60 0.38
N ASN A 90 -12.07 -8.26 -0.62
CA ASN A 90 -11.75 -8.04 -2.02
C ASN A 90 -12.15 -6.63 -2.45
N ILE A 91 -11.36 -6.05 -3.35
CA ILE A 91 -11.60 -4.72 -3.92
C ILE A 91 -12.61 -4.72 -5.08
N GLY A 92 -13.38 -5.80 -5.25
CA GLY A 92 -14.50 -5.92 -6.18
C GLY A 92 -14.07 -6.14 -7.64
N ALA A 93 -14.80 -5.53 -8.56
CA ALA A 93 -14.62 -5.70 -10.01
C ALA A 93 -13.23 -5.29 -10.53
N ILE A 94 -12.42 -4.59 -9.73
CA ILE A 94 -11.04 -4.26 -10.06
C ILE A 94 -10.13 -5.49 -9.92
N ASP A 95 -10.44 -6.42 -9.03
CA ASP A 95 -9.67 -7.65 -8.80
C ASP A 95 -10.56 -8.90 -8.86
N PRO A 96 -11.17 -9.17 -10.02
CA PRO A 96 -12.17 -10.24 -10.17
C PRO A 96 -11.59 -11.63 -9.97
N SER A 97 -10.28 -11.78 -10.15
CA SER A 97 -9.57 -13.05 -9.98
C SER A 97 -8.85 -13.18 -8.63
N LEU A 98 -9.06 -12.25 -7.70
CA LEU A 98 -8.39 -12.18 -6.39
C LEU A 98 -6.85 -12.12 -6.49
N ARG A 99 -6.30 -11.71 -7.63
CA ARG A 99 -4.85 -11.67 -7.84
C ARG A 99 -4.16 -10.70 -6.90
N GLU A 100 -4.67 -9.48 -6.78
CA GLU A 100 -4.10 -8.47 -5.92
C GLU A 100 -4.28 -8.84 -4.44
N LEU A 101 -5.44 -9.41 -4.11
CA LEU A 101 -5.71 -9.92 -2.77
C LEU A 101 -4.67 -10.98 -2.37
N ILE A 102 -4.48 -12.02 -3.19
CA ILE A 102 -3.53 -13.11 -2.92
C ILE A 102 -2.09 -12.61 -2.89
N MET A 103 -1.71 -11.66 -3.76
CA MET A 103 -0.40 -11.01 -3.67
C MET A 103 -0.23 -10.24 -2.36
N GLY A 104 -1.28 -9.60 -1.85
CA GLY A 104 -1.29 -8.97 -0.53
C GLY A 104 -1.00 -9.96 0.61
N ILE A 105 -1.57 -11.17 0.54
CA ILE A 105 -1.22 -12.27 1.46
C ILE A 105 0.26 -12.61 1.37
N GLY A 106 0.82 -12.69 0.16
CA GLY A 106 2.25 -12.91 -0.04
C GLY A 106 3.12 -11.82 0.59
N CYS A 107 2.67 -10.55 0.53
CA CYS A 107 3.35 -9.45 1.20
C CYS A 107 3.33 -9.61 2.74
N ALA A 108 2.19 -10.00 3.31
CA ALA A 108 2.07 -10.24 4.75
C ALA A 108 2.94 -11.42 5.20
N LEU A 109 2.95 -12.50 4.42
CA LEU A 109 3.81 -13.65 4.67
C LEU A 109 5.29 -13.24 4.68
N GLU A 110 5.75 -12.42 3.74
CA GLU A 110 7.16 -11.98 3.71
C GLU A 110 7.55 -11.18 4.96
N ASN A 111 6.72 -10.23 5.41
CA ASN A 111 6.96 -9.52 6.66
C ASN A 111 7.03 -10.47 7.85
N LEU A 112 6.14 -11.46 7.93
CA LEU A 112 6.11 -12.46 8.98
C LEU A 112 7.42 -13.28 9.01
N LEU A 113 7.89 -13.73 7.84
CA LEU A 113 9.12 -14.52 7.74
C LEU A 113 10.38 -13.73 8.13
N ILE A 114 10.44 -12.45 7.73
CA ILE A 114 11.52 -11.54 8.11
C ILE A 114 11.52 -11.32 9.63
N ALA A 115 10.35 -11.09 10.24
CA ALA A 115 10.22 -10.93 11.67
C ALA A 115 10.55 -12.23 12.44
N ALA A 116 10.14 -13.38 11.90
CA ALA A 116 10.47 -14.68 12.49
C ALA A 116 11.99 -14.91 12.56
N ALA A 117 12.71 -14.64 11.47
CA ALA A 117 14.17 -14.74 11.47
C ALA A 117 14.82 -13.77 12.47
N HIS A 118 14.32 -12.52 12.54
CA HIS A 118 14.79 -11.54 13.52
C HIS A 118 14.60 -12.01 14.95
N ASP A 119 13.44 -12.62 15.28
CA ASP A 119 13.07 -13.07 16.63
C ASP A 119 13.64 -14.45 16.98
N GLY A 120 14.51 -15.02 16.14
CA GLY A 120 15.18 -16.30 16.38
C GLY A 120 14.28 -17.50 16.11
N TYR A 121 13.54 -17.48 15.00
CA TYR A 121 12.83 -18.65 14.49
C TYR A 121 13.28 -18.98 13.05
N ALA A 122 13.60 -20.25 12.82
CA ALA A 122 13.57 -20.85 11.49
C ALA A 122 12.14 -21.21 11.14
N THR A 123 11.80 -21.10 9.86
CA THR A 123 10.42 -21.30 9.37
C THR A 123 10.37 -22.39 8.31
N ASN A 124 9.37 -23.27 8.39
CA ASN A 124 8.97 -24.15 7.30
C ASN A 124 7.60 -23.71 6.80
N VAL A 125 7.49 -23.37 5.51
CA VAL A 125 6.31 -22.77 4.92
C VAL A 125 5.67 -23.73 3.92
N ALA A 126 4.44 -24.13 4.20
CA ALA A 126 3.57 -24.82 3.25
C ALA A 126 2.59 -23.79 2.63
N LEU A 127 2.64 -23.61 1.32
CA LEU A 127 1.65 -22.78 0.60
C LEU A 127 0.46 -23.64 0.21
N LEU A 128 -0.77 -23.10 0.39
CA LEU A 128 -2.04 -23.75 0.08
C LEU A 128 -2.11 -25.18 0.66
N PRO A 129 -1.88 -25.34 1.98
CA PRO A 129 -1.68 -26.64 2.60
C PRO A 129 -2.95 -27.52 2.62
N ASP A 130 -4.11 -26.93 2.45
CA ASP A 130 -5.41 -27.62 2.42
C ASP A 130 -6.10 -27.45 1.06
N PRO A 131 -6.07 -28.48 0.20
CA PRO A 131 -6.76 -28.43 -1.10
C PRO A 131 -8.29 -28.25 -0.99
N GLY A 132 -8.89 -28.61 0.15
CA GLY A 132 -10.32 -28.41 0.42
C GLY A 132 -10.68 -27.00 0.86
N ASN A 133 -9.70 -26.19 1.23
CA ASN A 133 -9.90 -24.83 1.70
C ASN A 133 -8.98 -23.83 0.94
N PRO A 134 -9.39 -23.30 -0.20
CA PRO A 134 -8.58 -22.38 -1.00
C PRO A 134 -8.29 -21.04 -0.29
N ALA A 135 -8.99 -20.75 0.81
CA ALA A 135 -8.68 -19.58 1.64
C ALA A 135 -7.47 -19.81 2.56
N HIS A 136 -7.07 -21.05 2.85
CA HIS A 136 -5.89 -21.37 3.64
C HIS A 136 -4.63 -21.14 2.79
N ALA A 137 -4.11 -19.93 2.83
CA ALA A 137 -3.07 -19.47 1.90
C ALA A 137 -1.67 -19.97 2.28
N ALA A 138 -1.36 -20.06 3.57
CA ALA A 138 -0.09 -20.58 4.04
C ALA A 138 -0.18 -21.12 5.48
N GLN A 139 0.64 -22.12 5.78
CA GLN A 139 0.95 -22.58 7.13
C GLN A 139 2.44 -22.41 7.37
N ILE A 140 2.80 -21.78 8.48
CA ILE A 140 4.17 -21.49 8.87
C ILE A 140 4.46 -22.22 10.17
N GLN A 141 5.30 -23.27 10.10
CA GLN A 141 5.82 -23.94 11.27
C GLN A 141 7.09 -23.25 11.75
N LEU A 142 7.18 -22.98 13.02
CA LEU A 142 8.23 -22.19 13.67
C LEU A 142 9.09 -23.09 14.56
N VAL A 143 10.40 -23.02 14.38
CA VAL A 143 11.38 -23.76 15.17
C VAL A 143 12.38 -22.77 15.74
N ARG A 144 12.71 -22.85 17.03
CA ARG A 144 13.73 -21.98 17.64
C ARG A 144 15.05 -22.05 16.92
N ALA A 145 15.63 -20.90 16.63
CA ALA A 145 16.90 -20.73 15.92
C ALA A 145 17.66 -19.53 16.49
N THR A 146 18.85 -19.27 15.98
CA THR A 146 19.60 -18.06 16.31
C THR A 146 18.94 -16.84 15.64
N PRO A 147 18.72 -15.74 16.39
CA PRO A 147 18.21 -14.49 15.80
C PRO A 147 19.09 -13.99 14.64
N ALA A 148 18.44 -13.55 13.58
CA ALA A 148 19.08 -13.00 12.39
C ALA A 148 18.57 -11.58 12.10
N PRO A 149 19.11 -10.54 12.74
CA PRO A 149 18.75 -9.15 12.47
C PRO A 149 19.00 -8.78 11.02
N SER A 150 18.12 -7.94 10.47
CA SER A 150 18.27 -7.48 9.08
C SER A 150 17.69 -6.08 8.88
N ASP A 151 18.28 -5.32 7.94
CA ASP A 151 17.76 -4.03 7.54
C ASP A 151 16.33 -4.10 6.97
N LEU A 152 15.92 -5.25 6.45
CA LEU A 152 14.56 -5.45 5.96
C LEU A 152 13.56 -5.44 7.10
N TYR A 153 13.94 -6.03 8.27
CA TYR A 153 13.11 -5.95 9.47
C TYR A 153 12.96 -4.50 9.94
N ASP A 154 14.06 -3.75 10.03
CA ASP A 154 14.05 -2.35 10.45
C ASP A 154 13.27 -1.43 9.50
N ALA A 155 13.06 -1.87 8.26
CA ALA A 155 12.29 -1.17 7.26
C ALA A 155 10.78 -1.42 7.36
N ILE A 156 10.32 -2.48 8.04
CA ILE A 156 8.89 -2.84 8.12
C ILE A 156 8.02 -1.67 8.60
N PRO A 157 8.27 -1.06 9.77
CA PRO A 157 7.45 0.05 10.27
C PRO A 157 7.59 1.35 9.47
N LYS A 158 8.60 1.46 8.64
CA LYS A 158 8.95 2.67 7.89
C LYS A 158 8.47 2.61 6.44
N ARG A 159 8.08 1.42 5.97
CA ARG A 159 7.64 1.20 4.59
C ARG A 159 6.25 1.78 4.36
N HIS A 160 6.16 2.74 3.48
CA HIS A 160 4.91 3.31 2.99
C HIS A 160 4.86 3.26 1.46
N THR A 161 3.63 3.17 0.89
CA THR A 161 3.45 3.28 -0.56
C THR A 161 3.63 4.74 -0.97
N ASN A 162 4.66 5.03 -1.76
CA ASN A 162 4.84 6.36 -2.33
C ASN A 162 3.78 6.62 -3.41
N ARG A 163 3.04 7.71 -3.28
CA ARG A 163 2.07 8.21 -4.27
C ARG A 163 2.42 9.63 -4.72
N GLY A 164 3.54 10.16 -4.25
CA GLY A 164 4.07 11.45 -4.67
C GLY A 164 4.72 11.41 -6.05
N PRO A 165 5.06 12.57 -6.62
CA PRO A 165 5.81 12.64 -7.86
C PRO A 165 7.20 12.04 -7.66
N TYR A 166 7.74 11.44 -8.72
CA TYR A 166 9.12 11.00 -8.77
C TYR A 166 10.03 12.17 -9.17
N ASP A 167 11.32 12.04 -8.89
CA ASP A 167 12.33 12.99 -9.35
C ASP A 167 12.70 12.64 -10.80
N ALA A 168 12.23 13.44 -11.74
CA ALA A 168 12.45 13.22 -13.17
C ALA A 168 13.93 13.31 -13.60
N ALA A 169 14.80 13.93 -12.79
CA ALA A 169 16.23 14.01 -13.05
C ALA A 169 16.99 12.72 -12.66
N ARG A 170 16.33 11.79 -11.96
CA ARG A 170 16.97 10.57 -11.50
C ARG A 170 16.71 9.39 -12.43
N THR A 171 17.77 8.62 -12.62
CA THR A 171 17.73 7.35 -13.35
C THR A 171 17.96 6.18 -12.41
N ILE A 172 17.60 4.99 -12.85
CA ILE A 172 17.91 3.74 -12.15
C ILE A 172 19.03 3.06 -12.91
N SER A 173 20.15 2.78 -12.22
CA SER A 173 21.29 2.11 -12.84
C SER A 173 21.02 0.62 -13.09
N PRO A 174 21.68 -0.02 -14.08
CA PRO A 174 21.60 -1.45 -14.29
C PRO A 174 21.97 -2.27 -13.05
N GLU A 175 22.97 -1.81 -12.29
CA GLU A 175 23.41 -2.47 -11.05
C GLU A 175 22.32 -2.47 -10.00
N LEU A 176 21.60 -1.34 -9.85
CA LEU A 176 20.47 -1.24 -8.92
C LEU A 176 19.33 -2.14 -9.34
N MET A 177 19.01 -2.20 -10.64
CA MET A 177 17.99 -3.14 -11.17
C MET A 177 18.40 -4.60 -10.92
N ALA A 178 19.68 -4.94 -11.08
CA ALA A 178 20.22 -6.26 -10.79
C ALA A 178 20.09 -6.61 -9.29
N GLN A 179 20.38 -5.67 -8.38
CA GLN A 179 20.21 -5.84 -6.95
C GLN A 179 18.75 -6.12 -6.58
N PHE A 180 17.80 -5.37 -7.15
CA PHE A 180 16.37 -5.67 -6.96
C PHE A 180 15.98 -7.05 -7.46
N SER A 181 16.49 -7.46 -8.61
CA SER A 181 16.22 -8.79 -9.17
C SER A 181 16.81 -9.91 -8.30
N ALA A 182 17.97 -9.68 -7.70
CA ALA A 182 18.63 -10.64 -6.80
C ALA A 182 17.85 -10.90 -5.50
N LEU A 183 16.94 -10.00 -5.11
CA LEU A 183 16.05 -10.22 -3.96
C LEU A 183 15.12 -11.43 -4.14
N GLY A 184 14.94 -11.94 -5.34
CA GLY A 184 14.15 -13.12 -5.65
C GLY A 184 14.97 -14.41 -5.78
N ALA A 185 16.22 -14.44 -5.35
CA ALA A 185 17.12 -15.59 -5.57
C ALA A 185 16.61 -16.91 -4.95
N ASP A 186 15.88 -16.85 -3.83
CA ASP A 186 15.21 -17.97 -3.17
C ASP A 186 13.81 -18.28 -3.75
N LEU A 187 13.39 -17.54 -4.76
CA LEU A 187 12.12 -17.67 -5.47
C LEU A 187 12.36 -17.89 -6.98
N PRO A 188 12.92 -19.03 -7.39
CA PRO A 188 13.46 -19.22 -8.75
C PRO A 188 12.42 -19.11 -9.86
N GLU A 189 11.13 -19.28 -9.53
CA GLU A 189 10.02 -19.18 -10.47
C GLU A 189 9.50 -17.75 -10.64
N VAL A 190 9.99 -16.79 -9.82
CA VAL A 190 9.59 -15.39 -9.85
C VAL A 190 10.72 -14.55 -10.39
N ARG A 191 10.44 -13.72 -11.39
CA ARG A 191 11.42 -12.86 -12.04
C ARG A 191 10.94 -11.42 -12.08
N VAL A 192 11.91 -10.49 -12.14
CA VAL A 192 11.62 -9.07 -12.42
C VAL A 192 12.10 -8.75 -13.83
N LEU A 193 11.18 -8.31 -14.67
CA LEU A 193 11.48 -7.78 -15.99
C LEU A 193 11.51 -6.26 -15.91
N TRP A 194 12.61 -5.65 -16.39
CA TRP A 194 12.81 -4.22 -16.32
C TRP A 194 12.59 -3.55 -17.67
N PHE A 195 11.91 -2.44 -17.67
CA PHE A 195 11.64 -1.59 -18.84
C PHE A 195 12.18 -0.19 -18.52
N SER A 196 13.43 0.08 -18.92
CA SER A 196 14.13 1.31 -18.59
C SER A 196 14.47 2.17 -19.80
N ARG A 197 14.52 1.58 -21.03
CA ARG A 197 14.74 2.32 -22.26
C ARG A 197 13.55 3.24 -22.58
N PRO A 198 13.76 4.43 -23.19
CA PRO A 198 12.68 5.38 -23.45
C PRO A 198 11.46 4.78 -24.15
N GLU A 199 11.69 3.96 -25.21
CA GLU A 199 10.62 3.33 -25.98
C GLU A 199 9.85 2.29 -25.17
N GLU A 200 10.55 1.53 -24.33
CA GLU A 200 9.94 0.55 -23.42
C GLU A 200 9.08 1.25 -22.38
N ARG A 201 9.64 2.29 -21.73
CA ARG A 201 8.91 3.08 -20.75
C ARG A 201 7.65 3.70 -21.35
N LYS A 202 7.77 4.22 -22.58
CA LYS A 202 6.61 4.77 -23.29
C LYS A 202 5.54 3.71 -23.52
N ARG A 203 5.90 2.55 -24.07
CA ARG A 203 4.93 1.47 -24.34
C ARG A 203 4.26 0.95 -23.08
N ILE A 204 5.01 0.72 -22.02
CA ILE A 204 4.46 0.28 -20.74
C ILE A 204 3.61 1.39 -20.10
N GLY A 205 4.05 2.63 -20.16
CA GLY A 205 3.30 3.77 -19.70
C GLY A 205 1.97 3.96 -20.42
N ASP A 206 1.95 3.83 -21.74
CA ASP A 206 0.73 3.89 -22.55
C ASP A 206 -0.26 2.77 -22.14
N LEU A 207 0.22 1.55 -21.88
CA LEU A 207 -0.61 0.44 -21.39
C LEU A 207 -1.18 0.73 -20.00
N ILE A 208 -0.40 1.31 -19.08
CA ILE A 208 -0.87 1.68 -17.73
C ILE A 208 -1.97 2.73 -17.84
N VAL A 209 -1.79 3.74 -18.68
CA VAL A 209 -2.78 4.79 -18.89
C VAL A 209 -4.05 4.23 -19.50
N ALA A 210 -3.95 3.42 -20.55
CA ALA A 210 -5.10 2.78 -21.20
C ALA A 210 -5.87 1.87 -20.22
N ALA A 211 -5.16 1.14 -19.37
CA ALA A 211 -5.77 0.33 -18.30
C ALA A 211 -6.51 1.19 -17.27
N ALA A 212 -5.93 2.32 -16.87
CA ALA A 212 -6.58 3.25 -15.95
C ALA A 212 -7.84 3.90 -16.59
N GLU A 213 -7.79 4.24 -17.88
CA GLU A 213 -8.94 4.72 -18.64
C GLU A 213 -10.07 3.69 -18.68
N ALA A 214 -9.75 2.42 -18.94
CA ALA A 214 -10.74 1.35 -18.96
C ALA A 214 -11.40 1.14 -17.60
N ILE A 215 -10.64 1.24 -16.48
CA ILE A 215 -11.18 1.16 -15.13
C ILE A 215 -12.17 2.30 -14.86
N VAL A 216 -11.82 3.52 -15.24
CA VAL A 216 -12.68 4.71 -15.03
C VAL A 216 -13.93 4.65 -15.92
N ALA A 217 -13.83 4.10 -17.13
CA ALA A 217 -14.96 3.91 -18.02
C ALA A 217 -15.95 2.85 -17.53
N ASP A 218 -15.48 1.87 -16.76
CA ASP A 218 -16.33 0.86 -16.12
C ASP A 218 -16.85 1.37 -14.77
N ARG A 219 -18.15 1.69 -14.73
CA ARG A 219 -18.81 2.22 -13.53
C ARG A 219 -18.68 1.32 -12.30
N GLN A 220 -18.71 0.00 -12.50
CA GLN A 220 -18.60 -0.93 -11.38
C GLN A 220 -17.18 -0.94 -10.80
N GLN A 221 -16.16 -0.96 -11.65
CA GLN A 221 -14.77 -0.91 -11.20
C GLN A 221 -14.46 0.41 -10.49
N SER A 222 -14.89 1.54 -11.03
CA SER A 222 -14.74 2.86 -10.41
C SER A 222 -15.43 2.91 -9.04
N ALA A 223 -16.68 2.46 -8.95
CA ALA A 223 -17.43 2.46 -7.70
C ALA A 223 -16.81 1.52 -6.64
N ASP A 224 -16.34 0.33 -7.04
CA ASP A 224 -15.70 -0.61 -6.13
C ASP A 224 -14.37 -0.07 -5.60
N SER A 225 -13.59 0.64 -6.43
CA SER A 225 -12.40 1.36 -5.97
C SER A 225 -12.75 2.41 -4.93
N ALA A 226 -13.78 3.21 -5.20
CA ALA A 226 -14.20 4.31 -4.33
C ALA A 226 -14.61 3.85 -2.91
N LYS A 227 -15.18 2.66 -2.78
CA LYS A 227 -15.55 2.08 -1.47
C LYS A 227 -14.39 2.00 -0.48
N TRP A 228 -13.15 1.95 -0.97
CA TRP A 228 -11.95 1.85 -0.13
C TRP A 228 -11.30 3.20 0.18
N PHE A 229 -11.86 4.32 -0.26
CA PHE A 229 -11.38 5.64 0.15
C PHE A 229 -12.05 6.08 1.45
N ARG A 230 -11.25 6.52 2.42
CA ARG A 230 -11.71 7.05 3.71
C ARG A 230 -11.66 8.57 3.65
N THR A 231 -12.83 9.18 3.48
CA THR A 231 -12.98 10.62 3.24
C THR A 231 -13.17 11.42 4.52
N SER A 232 -13.40 10.77 5.66
CA SER A 232 -13.49 11.42 6.96
C SER A 232 -12.57 10.79 7.99
N TRP A 233 -12.14 11.60 8.97
CA TRP A 233 -11.32 11.15 10.09
C TRP A 233 -12.00 10.08 10.94
N GLN A 234 -13.27 10.26 11.25
CA GLN A 234 -14.04 9.28 12.02
C GLN A 234 -14.15 7.94 11.30
N GLN A 235 -14.45 7.97 10.00
CA GLN A 235 -14.53 6.75 9.19
C GLN A 235 -13.19 5.99 9.21
N LEU A 236 -12.07 6.71 9.05
CA LEU A 236 -10.74 6.13 9.13
C LEU A 236 -10.48 5.47 10.49
N GLN A 237 -10.75 6.17 11.59
CA GLN A 237 -10.48 5.64 12.95
C GLN A 237 -11.36 4.44 13.30
N ASN A 238 -12.59 4.40 12.80
CA ASN A 238 -13.51 3.30 13.04
C ASN A 238 -13.19 2.06 12.21
N LEU A 239 -12.93 2.22 10.91
CA LEU A 239 -12.69 1.10 9.98
C LEU A 239 -11.24 0.63 9.99
N ARG A 240 -10.28 1.52 10.26
CA ARG A 240 -8.83 1.26 10.34
C ARG A 240 -8.25 0.62 9.07
N ASP A 241 -8.89 0.87 7.94
CA ASP A 241 -8.51 0.34 6.62
C ASP A 241 -8.69 1.41 5.54
N GLY A 242 -8.48 1.02 4.28
CA GLY A 242 -8.69 1.89 3.14
C GLY A 242 -7.57 2.89 2.89
N ILE A 243 -7.80 3.77 1.91
CA ILE A 243 -6.86 4.80 1.49
C ILE A 243 -7.34 6.16 1.98
N THR A 244 -6.44 6.96 2.55
CA THR A 244 -6.73 8.29 3.09
C THR A 244 -6.18 9.40 2.19
N LEU A 245 -6.67 10.63 2.38
CA LEU A 245 -6.09 11.81 1.75
C LEU A 245 -4.62 12.03 2.16
N ASP A 246 -4.27 11.73 3.42
CA ASP A 246 -2.90 11.83 3.91
C ASP A 246 -1.93 10.90 3.15
N ALA A 247 -2.43 9.78 2.62
CA ALA A 247 -1.64 8.84 1.84
C ALA A 247 -1.47 9.24 0.37
N GLN A 248 -2.04 10.37 -0.09
CA GLN A 248 -1.98 10.80 -1.51
C GLN A 248 -0.79 11.70 -1.83
N SER A 249 0.05 12.02 -0.85
CA SER A 249 1.21 12.92 -1.01
C SER A 249 0.82 14.29 -1.62
N LEU A 250 -0.35 14.81 -1.21
CA LEU A 250 -0.80 16.13 -1.61
C LEU A 250 0.00 17.21 -0.87
N PRO A 251 0.22 18.38 -1.48
CA PRO A 251 0.77 19.53 -0.76
C PRO A 251 -0.07 19.83 0.50
N PRO A 252 0.55 20.25 1.63
CA PRO A 252 -0.15 20.39 2.91
C PRO A 252 -1.42 21.24 2.86
N PHE A 253 -1.39 22.36 2.13
CA PHE A 253 -2.55 23.22 1.95
C PHE A 253 -3.67 22.55 1.17
N VAL A 254 -3.33 21.84 0.08
CA VAL A 254 -4.30 21.09 -0.74
C VAL A 254 -4.92 19.96 0.05
N ASN A 255 -4.12 19.24 0.85
CA ASN A 255 -4.60 18.17 1.72
C ASN A 255 -5.57 18.70 2.78
N ALA A 256 -5.23 19.81 3.44
CA ALA A 256 -6.10 20.47 4.42
C ALA A 256 -7.43 20.92 3.78
N ALA A 257 -7.37 21.58 2.63
CA ALA A 257 -8.56 21.99 1.88
C ALA A 257 -9.42 20.79 1.48
N ALA A 258 -8.82 19.69 0.97
CA ALA A 258 -9.52 18.48 0.59
C ALA A 258 -10.21 17.77 1.77
N LYS A 259 -9.67 17.88 2.99
CA LYS A 259 -10.31 17.36 4.21
C LYS A 259 -11.49 18.22 4.68
N ILE A 260 -11.39 19.56 4.54
CA ILE A 260 -12.41 20.49 5.00
C ILE A 260 -13.59 20.57 4.02
N LEU A 261 -13.31 20.56 2.72
CA LEU A 261 -14.32 20.63 1.66
C LEU A 261 -15.13 19.33 1.55
N PRO A 262 -16.32 19.37 0.95
CA PRO A 262 -17.05 18.14 0.60
C PRO A 262 -16.20 17.23 -0.27
N PRO A 263 -16.34 15.90 -0.14
CA PRO A 263 -15.66 14.95 -1.01
C PRO A 263 -15.94 15.23 -2.49
N LEU A 264 -14.94 14.95 -3.33
CA LEU A 264 -15.13 15.05 -4.79
C LEU A 264 -16.23 14.09 -5.25
N SER A 265 -16.95 14.48 -6.30
CA SER A 265 -17.79 13.53 -7.03
C SER A 265 -16.93 12.39 -7.58
N GLN A 266 -17.54 11.21 -7.81
CA GLN A 266 -16.85 10.07 -8.39
C GLN A 266 -16.14 10.43 -9.69
N GLU A 267 -16.82 11.12 -10.60
CA GLU A 267 -16.24 11.56 -11.86
C GLU A 267 -15.02 12.48 -11.69
N SER A 268 -15.08 13.40 -10.71
CA SER A 268 -13.95 14.28 -10.41
C SER A 268 -12.77 13.54 -9.79
N ALA A 269 -13.04 12.54 -8.92
CA ALA A 269 -12.03 11.69 -8.33
C ALA A 269 -11.33 10.81 -9.39
N ASP A 270 -12.11 10.24 -10.32
CA ASP A 270 -11.62 9.44 -11.43
C ASP A 270 -10.73 10.28 -12.38
N LYS A 271 -11.15 11.50 -12.72
CA LYS A 271 -10.34 12.44 -13.51
C LYS A 271 -9.03 12.79 -12.81
N ALA A 272 -9.08 13.06 -11.51
CA ALA A 272 -7.88 13.37 -10.72
C ALA A 272 -6.91 12.18 -10.65
N TRP A 273 -7.44 10.96 -10.52
CA TRP A 273 -6.62 9.73 -10.53
C TRP A 273 -5.98 9.47 -11.90
N LEU A 274 -6.71 9.63 -12.99
CA LEU A 274 -6.17 9.51 -14.36
C LEU A 274 -5.06 10.54 -14.61
N LEU A 275 -5.28 11.80 -14.22
CA LEU A 275 -4.28 12.85 -14.36
C LEU A 275 -3.01 12.52 -13.57
N ALA A 276 -3.15 12.09 -12.31
CA ALA A 276 -2.02 11.67 -11.48
C ALA A 276 -1.28 10.47 -12.08
N THR A 277 -2.00 9.50 -12.66
CA THR A 277 -1.41 8.34 -13.33
C THR A 277 -0.57 8.78 -14.52
N ARG A 278 -1.09 9.65 -15.39
CA ARG A 278 -0.36 10.15 -16.56
C ARG A 278 0.87 10.99 -16.17
N GLU A 279 0.65 12.02 -15.36
CA GLU A 279 1.64 13.08 -15.19
C GLU A 279 2.62 12.82 -14.05
N ARG A 280 2.18 12.15 -12.98
CA ARG A 280 3.03 11.92 -11.81
C ARG A 280 3.67 10.55 -11.77
N HIS A 281 3.01 9.53 -12.35
CA HIS A 281 3.49 8.17 -12.19
C HIS A 281 4.11 7.64 -13.48
N VAL A 282 3.46 7.86 -14.63
CA VAL A 282 3.94 7.33 -15.92
C VAL A 282 4.98 8.25 -16.54
N ALA A 283 4.67 9.53 -16.69
CA ALA A 283 5.50 10.46 -17.46
C ALA A 283 6.93 10.61 -16.92
N ILE A 284 7.09 10.51 -15.58
CA ILE A 284 8.38 10.75 -14.91
C ILE A 284 8.99 9.48 -14.29
N ALA A 285 8.45 8.30 -14.58
CA ALA A 285 9.03 7.05 -14.11
C ALA A 285 10.38 6.78 -14.77
N ALA A 286 11.42 6.51 -13.99
CA ALA A 286 12.74 6.19 -14.51
C ALA A 286 12.82 4.76 -15.11
N ALA A 287 12.01 3.84 -14.60
CA ALA A 287 11.85 2.48 -15.12
C ALA A 287 10.52 1.88 -14.62
N PHE A 288 10.08 0.82 -15.29
CA PHE A 288 9.01 -0.05 -14.80
C PHE A 288 9.57 -1.45 -14.54
N GLY A 289 9.20 -2.03 -13.40
CA GLY A 289 9.50 -3.40 -13.06
C GLY A 289 8.22 -4.26 -13.09
N LEU A 290 8.23 -5.35 -13.83
CA LEU A 290 7.15 -6.32 -13.89
C LEU A 290 7.58 -7.60 -13.18
N ILE A 291 6.87 -7.99 -12.13
CA ILE A 291 7.04 -9.31 -11.52
C ILE A 291 6.32 -10.34 -12.40
N ALA A 292 7.10 -11.22 -12.97
CA ALA A 292 6.63 -12.28 -13.86
C ALA A 292 6.73 -13.65 -13.18
N VAL A 293 5.70 -14.47 -13.38
CA VAL A 293 5.61 -15.85 -12.88
C VAL A 293 5.14 -16.77 -14.02
N PRO A 294 5.46 -18.08 -14.01
CA PRO A 294 5.06 -19.01 -15.06
C PRO A 294 3.55 -19.12 -15.26
N ASN A 295 2.78 -19.05 -14.18
CA ASN A 295 1.32 -19.07 -14.22
C ASN A 295 0.73 -18.03 -13.27
N ALA A 296 0.24 -16.92 -13.82
CA ALA A 296 -0.37 -15.84 -13.04
C ALA A 296 -1.76 -16.20 -12.47
N ARG A 297 -2.33 -17.37 -12.80
CA ARG A 297 -3.59 -17.88 -12.22
C ARG A 297 -3.34 -18.79 -11.02
N ASP A 298 -2.13 -19.27 -10.84
CA ASP A 298 -1.72 -20.08 -9.70
C ASP A 298 -1.54 -19.23 -8.45
N ASN A 299 -2.29 -19.55 -7.39
CA ASN A 299 -2.24 -18.78 -6.14
C ASN A 299 -0.90 -18.93 -5.40
N ALA A 300 -0.21 -20.08 -5.50
CA ALA A 300 1.13 -20.21 -4.92
C ALA A 300 2.12 -19.26 -5.62
N MET A 301 2.04 -19.13 -6.94
CA MET A 301 2.83 -18.17 -7.71
C MET A 301 2.50 -16.72 -7.36
N ARG A 302 1.20 -16.40 -7.15
CA ARG A 302 0.76 -15.07 -6.70
C ARG A 302 1.31 -14.74 -5.32
N ILE A 303 1.29 -15.68 -4.38
CA ILE A 303 1.88 -15.51 -3.05
C ILE A 303 3.39 -15.26 -3.16
N ARG A 304 4.11 -16.05 -3.95
CA ARG A 304 5.56 -15.85 -4.18
C ARG A 304 5.86 -14.50 -4.83
N GLY A 305 5.07 -14.08 -5.81
CA GLY A 305 5.17 -12.74 -6.41
C GLY A 305 4.94 -11.62 -5.38
N GLY A 306 3.97 -11.79 -4.49
CA GLY A 306 3.70 -10.87 -3.38
C GLY A 306 4.86 -10.80 -2.38
N ARG A 307 5.50 -11.94 -2.06
CA ARG A 307 6.69 -11.99 -1.21
C ARG A 307 7.82 -11.16 -1.82
N LEU A 308 8.13 -11.37 -3.11
CA LEU A 308 9.17 -10.58 -3.79
C LEU A 308 8.81 -9.08 -3.83
N TRP A 309 7.56 -8.75 -4.13
CA TRP A 309 7.08 -7.37 -4.10
C TRP A 309 7.36 -6.68 -2.76
N GLN A 310 6.98 -7.32 -1.66
CA GLN A 310 7.18 -6.78 -0.32
C GLN A 310 8.66 -6.60 -0.01
N ARG A 311 9.48 -7.60 -0.33
CA ARG A 311 10.94 -7.57 -0.11
C ARG A 311 11.59 -6.41 -0.86
N MET A 312 11.19 -6.18 -2.12
CA MET A 312 11.66 -5.05 -2.92
C MET A 312 11.29 -3.70 -2.27
N HIS A 313 10.07 -3.58 -1.74
CA HIS A 313 9.64 -2.38 -1.03
C HIS A 313 10.43 -2.14 0.26
N LEU A 314 10.67 -3.18 1.06
CA LEU A 314 11.46 -3.09 2.28
C LEU A 314 12.91 -2.72 1.97
N TRP A 315 13.50 -3.39 0.99
CA TRP A 315 14.87 -3.10 0.56
C TRP A 315 15.02 -1.66 0.06
N ALA A 316 14.09 -1.20 -0.77
CA ALA A 316 14.05 0.20 -1.20
C ALA A 316 13.96 1.17 -0.01
N THR A 317 13.13 0.86 0.99
CA THR A 317 12.98 1.66 2.20
C THR A 317 14.27 1.70 3.01
N ALA A 318 14.94 0.57 3.20
CA ALA A 318 16.23 0.47 3.88
C ALA A 318 17.34 1.26 3.15
N CYS A 319 17.39 1.18 1.82
CA CYS A 319 18.36 1.94 1.01
C CYS A 319 18.16 3.45 1.11
N ILE A 320 16.92 3.94 1.12
CA ILE A 320 16.62 5.38 1.28
C ILE A 320 17.15 5.92 2.61
N GLN A 321 17.13 5.12 3.66
CA GLN A 321 17.63 5.52 4.97
C GLN A 321 19.15 5.61 5.04
N ARG A 322 19.87 4.77 4.28
CA ARG A 322 21.34 4.76 4.23
C ARG A 322 21.92 5.83 3.32
N VAL A 323 21.21 6.15 2.22
CA VAL A 323 21.67 7.08 1.20
C VAL A 323 20.52 8.04 0.90
N ARG A 324 20.52 9.22 1.56
CA ARG A 324 19.55 10.29 1.25
C ARG A 324 19.58 10.59 -0.26
N PRO A 325 18.52 10.76 -0.91
CA PRO A 325 17.26 10.17 -1.35
C PRO A 325 17.38 9.53 -2.75
N ILE A 326 17.61 8.23 -2.90
CA ILE A 326 17.90 7.60 -4.21
C ILE A 326 16.67 6.93 -4.86
N LEU A 327 15.60 6.63 -4.14
CA LEU A 327 14.59 5.66 -4.59
C LEU A 327 13.13 6.14 -4.51
N TYR A 328 12.76 7.11 -5.35
CA TYR A 328 11.33 7.46 -5.53
C TYR A 328 10.73 7.04 -6.88
N SER A 329 11.42 6.19 -7.64
CA SER A 329 11.03 5.90 -9.04
C SER A 329 10.67 4.43 -9.30
N LEU A 330 10.33 3.64 -8.27
CA LEU A 330 9.94 2.25 -8.51
C LEU A 330 8.43 2.17 -8.68
N PHE A 331 7.98 2.05 -9.92
CA PHE A 331 6.60 1.75 -10.26
C PHE A 331 6.49 0.27 -10.65
N VAL A 332 5.67 -0.48 -9.97
CA VAL A 332 5.36 -1.86 -10.34
C VAL A 332 4.01 -1.88 -11.01
N ILE A 333 4.00 -2.39 -12.22
CA ILE A 333 2.80 -2.51 -13.04
C ILE A 333 1.86 -3.50 -12.37
N ARG A 334 0.76 -2.96 -11.86
CA ARG A 334 -0.42 -3.74 -11.56
C ARG A 334 -1.24 -3.81 -12.84
N ARG A 335 -1.28 -4.95 -13.49
CA ARG A 335 -2.25 -5.36 -14.50
C ARG A 335 -1.75 -5.69 -15.92
N TRP A 336 -2.50 -6.64 -16.46
CA TRP A 336 -2.75 -7.05 -17.83
C TRP A 336 -1.68 -7.91 -18.50
N LEU A 337 -1.85 -9.20 -18.44
CA LEU A 337 -1.76 -10.11 -19.57
C LEU A 337 -2.82 -11.19 -19.30
N HIS A 338 -3.92 -11.12 -20.02
CA HIS A 338 -4.83 -12.24 -20.23
C HIS A 338 -4.24 -13.18 -21.24
#